data_f79aac8d60b8eac61c29e7990058962f
#
_entry.id   f79aac8d60b8eac61c29e7990058962f
#
_cell.length_a   1.000
_cell.length_b   1.000
_cell.length_c   1.000
_cell.angle_alpha   90.00
_cell.angle_beta   90.00
_cell.angle_gamma   90.00
#
_symmetry.space_group_name_H-M   'P 1'
#
loop_
_entity.id
_entity.type
_entity.pdbx_description
1 polymer ?
#
loop_
_entity_poly.entity_id
_entity_poly.type
_entity_poly.pdbx_seq_one_letter_code
_entity_poly.pdbx_strand_id
1 'polypeptide(L)'
;MNHKNKSHMKTLVVSVVIAMTSVFNAFSNGNLTQFAYNTTTDGEKVESQTVYTVKNGKYLQQHLKYNYTYDDKGNVSQKEVLKWNEITKVFEKQYCLNITYNAQETSIEYTAWDNKTGAYSDSRAKAVYQTTNAGQGFNYLSYEWNKKENNWNLAKEHAILYGDNALMADK
;
A
#
# COMPACT_ATOMS: atom_id res chain seq x y z
N MET A 1 -25.73 -15.80 3.19
CA MET A 1 -24.90 -16.09 2.01
C MET A 1 -23.82 -14.98 1.82
N ASN A 2 -22.57 -15.33 1.66
CA ASN A 2 -21.41 -14.49 1.31
C ASN A 2 -20.64 -13.71 2.39
N HIS A 3 -20.41 -14.26 3.57
CA HIS A 3 -19.37 -13.77 4.44
C HIS A 3 -17.93 -14.14 3.95
N LYS A 4 -17.78 -15.24 3.20
CA LYS A 4 -16.46 -15.71 2.70
C LYS A 4 -15.81 -14.78 1.68
N ASN A 5 -16.57 -14.24 0.70
CA ASN A 5 -16.00 -13.37 -0.33
C ASN A 5 -15.54 -12.00 0.20
N LYS A 6 -16.21 -11.46 1.24
CA LYS A 6 -15.80 -10.20 1.87
C LYS A 6 -14.47 -10.32 2.63
N SER A 7 -14.22 -11.49 3.24
CA SER A 7 -12.96 -11.77 3.94
C SER A 7 -11.78 -11.87 2.97
N HIS A 8 -11.98 -12.55 1.83
CA HIS A 8 -10.90 -12.72 0.84
C HIS A 8 -10.47 -11.41 0.18
N MET A 9 -11.40 -10.51 -0.13
CA MET A 9 -11.07 -9.22 -0.73
C MET A 9 -10.29 -8.32 0.25
N LYS A 10 -10.68 -8.28 1.52
CA LYS A 10 -9.96 -7.53 2.55
C LYS A 10 -8.53 -8.07 2.74
N THR A 11 -8.39 -9.39 2.79
CA THR A 11 -7.07 -10.06 2.90
C THR A 11 -6.22 -9.79 1.67
N LEU A 12 -6.80 -9.82 0.46
CA LEU A 12 -6.10 -9.52 -0.79
C LEU A 12 -5.59 -8.08 -0.81
N VAL A 13 -6.41 -7.09 -0.43
CA VAL A 13 -6.04 -5.67 -0.42
C VAL A 13 -4.95 -5.41 0.62
N VAL A 14 -5.05 -5.98 1.82
CA VAL A 14 -4.00 -5.87 2.86
C VAL A 14 -2.70 -6.49 2.37
N SER A 15 -2.76 -7.66 1.74
CA SER A 15 -1.58 -8.31 1.16
C SER A 15 -0.96 -7.48 0.04
N VAL A 16 -1.78 -6.84 -0.82
CA VAL A 16 -1.33 -5.93 -1.88
C VAL A 16 -0.70 -4.67 -1.30
N VAL A 17 -1.29 -4.06 -0.27
CA VAL A 17 -0.71 -2.88 0.40
C VAL A 17 0.64 -3.22 1.05
N ILE A 18 0.78 -4.39 1.63
CA ILE A 18 2.06 -4.87 2.19
C ILE A 18 3.04 -5.18 1.06
N ALA A 19 2.61 -5.82 -0.04
CA ALA A 19 3.44 -6.21 -1.16
C ALA A 19 3.87 -5.04 -2.06
N MET A 20 2.99 -4.07 -2.37
CA MET A 20 3.31 -2.95 -3.27
C MET A 20 4.50 -2.11 -2.80
N THR A 21 4.76 -2.03 -1.50
CA THR A 21 5.90 -1.27 -0.98
C THR A 21 7.23 -2.01 -1.10
N SER A 22 7.24 -3.32 -1.31
CA SER A 22 8.45 -4.10 -1.53
C SER A 22 8.89 -4.13 -3.00
N VAL A 23 7.96 -3.96 -3.95
CA VAL A 23 8.24 -4.09 -5.40
C VAL A 23 8.82 -2.81 -6.01
N PHE A 24 8.45 -1.62 -5.54
CA PHE A 24 8.93 -0.36 -6.14
C PHE A 24 10.43 -0.11 -6.01
N ASN A 25 11.13 -0.83 -5.13
CA ASN A 25 12.58 -0.68 -4.95
C ASN A 25 13.42 -1.77 -5.64
N ALA A 26 12.78 -2.79 -6.26
CA ALA A 26 13.50 -3.91 -6.87
C ALA A 26 14.01 -3.64 -8.30
N PHE A 27 13.53 -2.58 -8.96
CA PHE A 27 13.79 -2.33 -10.38
C PHE A 27 14.90 -1.31 -10.68
N SER A 28 15.72 -0.91 -9.70
CA SER A 28 16.86 -0.04 -9.99
C SER A 28 18.13 -0.82 -10.29
N ASN A 29 18.50 -0.84 -11.56
CA ASN A 29 19.83 -1.21 -12.07
C ASN A 29 20.33 -2.63 -11.82
N GLY A 30 19.74 -3.63 -12.45
CA GLY A 30 20.44 -4.89 -12.86
C GLY A 30 21.02 -5.80 -11.78
N ASN A 31 21.20 -5.34 -10.55
CA ASN A 31 21.60 -6.13 -9.41
C ASN A 31 20.38 -6.34 -8.49
N LEU A 32 20.00 -7.58 -8.28
CA LEU A 32 18.96 -7.96 -7.33
C LEU A 32 19.34 -7.46 -5.93
N THR A 33 18.71 -6.35 -5.50
CA THR A 33 18.89 -5.84 -4.15
C THR A 33 18.21 -6.82 -3.19
N GLN A 34 18.99 -7.45 -2.32
CA GLN A 34 18.45 -8.31 -1.26
C GLN A 34 17.92 -7.44 -0.11
N PHE A 35 16.77 -7.82 0.42
CA PHE A 35 16.15 -7.15 1.57
C PHE A 35 16.01 -8.13 2.74
N ALA A 36 16.18 -7.59 3.95
CA ALA A 36 15.85 -8.26 5.20
C ALA A 36 14.80 -7.43 5.95
N TYR A 37 13.99 -8.09 6.78
CA TYR A 37 12.86 -7.47 7.46
C TYR A 37 12.95 -7.76 8.96
N ASN A 38 12.64 -6.74 9.77
CA ASN A 38 12.38 -6.90 11.20
C ASN A 38 10.99 -6.36 11.50
N THR A 39 10.14 -7.19 12.10
CA THR A 39 8.72 -6.88 12.34
C THR A 39 8.47 -6.83 13.84
N THR A 40 7.81 -5.76 14.30
CA THR A 40 7.28 -5.61 15.66
C THR A 40 5.79 -5.86 15.62
N THR A 41 5.29 -6.68 16.56
CA THR A 41 3.87 -7.03 16.67
C THR A 41 3.32 -6.75 18.06
N ASP A 42 2.01 -6.42 18.11
CA ASP A 42 1.21 -6.47 19.32
C ASP A 42 0.13 -7.55 19.12
N GLY A 43 0.31 -8.69 19.79
CA GLY A 43 -0.46 -9.89 19.52
C GLY A 43 -0.33 -10.34 18.07
N GLU A 44 -1.46 -10.45 17.37
CA GLU A 44 -1.49 -10.83 15.94
C GLU A 44 -1.33 -9.62 14.98
N LYS A 45 -1.28 -8.40 15.51
CA LYS A 45 -1.19 -7.19 14.69
C LYS A 45 0.26 -6.75 14.51
N VAL A 46 0.63 -6.45 13.27
CA VAL A 46 1.94 -5.86 12.94
C VAL A 46 1.89 -4.36 13.25
N GLU A 47 2.59 -3.89 14.27
CA GLU A 47 2.70 -2.47 14.57
C GLU A 47 3.67 -1.75 13.63
N SER A 48 4.82 -2.35 13.39
CA SER A 48 5.81 -1.80 12.48
C SER A 48 6.67 -2.86 11.81
N GLN A 49 7.23 -2.50 10.65
CA GLN A 49 8.20 -3.34 9.93
C GLN A 49 9.35 -2.46 9.43
N THR A 50 10.56 -2.80 9.84
CA THR A 50 11.79 -2.17 9.33
C THR A 50 12.36 -3.01 8.20
N VAL A 51 12.67 -2.37 7.08
CA VAL A 51 13.29 -2.96 5.89
C VAL A 51 14.75 -2.56 5.85
N TYR A 52 15.61 -3.53 5.62
CA TYR A 52 17.04 -3.35 5.45
C TYR A 52 17.46 -3.75 4.06
N THR A 53 18.38 -3.03 3.44
CA THR A 53 19.14 -3.54 2.30
C THR A 53 20.29 -4.39 2.80
N VAL A 54 20.53 -5.53 2.13
CA VAL A 54 21.66 -6.42 2.44
C VAL A 54 22.83 -6.02 1.55
N LYS A 55 23.87 -5.45 2.15
CA LYS A 55 25.11 -5.08 1.45
C LYS A 55 26.12 -6.23 1.51
N ASN A 56 26.64 -6.61 0.34
CA ASN A 56 27.63 -7.69 0.19
C ASN A 56 27.20 -9.02 0.84
N GLY A 57 25.90 -9.31 0.85
CA GLY A 57 25.31 -10.50 1.46
C GLY A 57 25.47 -10.62 2.99
N LYS A 58 25.95 -9.56 3.67
CA LYS A 58 26.41 -9.67 5.06
C LYS A 58 25.97 -8.52 5.98
N TYR A 59 25.93 -7.28 5.48
CA TYR A 59 25.67 -6.11 6.30
C TYR A 59 24.26 -5.59 6.07
N LEU A 60 23.52 -5.36 7.16
CA LEU A 60 22.20 -4.76 7.13
C LEU A 60 22.30 -3.24 7.22
N GLN A 61 21.76 -2.54 6.23
CA GLN A 61 21.64 -1.09 6.20
C GLN A 61 20.17 -0.71 6.27
N GLN A 62 19.77 0.14 7.22
CA GLN A 62 18.40 0.63 7.33
C GLN A 62 17.96 1.30 6.03
N HIS A 63 16.74 1.03 5.57
CA HIS A 63 16.23 1.50 4.30
C HIS A 63 14.86 2.17 4.46
N LEU A 64 13.83 1.39 4.83
CA LEU A 64 12.47 1.89 5.05
C LEU A 64 11.94 1.40 6.41
N LYS A 65 10.97 2.13 6.93
CA LYS A 65 10.15 1.68 8.05
C LYS A 65 8.68 1.91 7.71
N TYR A 66 7.85 0.92 8.00
CA TYR A 66 6.41 0.98 7.89
C TYR A 66 5.80 0.98 9.27
N ASN A 67 4.89 1.90 9.55
CA ASN A 67 4.05 1.89 10.74
C ASN A 67 2.61 1.62 10.32
N TYR A 68 1.89 0.79 11.06
CA TYR A 68 0.52 0.40 10.76
C TYR A 68 -0.42 0.85 11.86
N THR A 69 -1.57 1.38 11.47
CA THR A 69 -2.70 1.68 12.36
C THR A 69 -3.90 0.85 11.93
N TYR A 70 -4.73 0.47 12.87
CA TYR A 70 -5.86 -0.42 12.65
C TYR A 70 -7.17 0.26 13.02
N ASP A 71 -8.26 -0.09 12.31
CA ASP A 71 -9.62 0.28 12.68
C ASP A 71 -10.15 -0.61 13.84
N ASP A 72 -11.33 -0.28 14.36
CA ASP A 72 -11.98 -1.03 15.43
C ASP A 72 -12.32 -2.48 15.06
N LYS A 73 -12.29 -2.82 13.77
CA LYS A 73 -12.53 -4.17 13.23
C LYS A 73 -11.23 -4.96 13.04
N GLY A 74 -10.08 -4.36 13.37
CA GLY A 74 -8.76 -4.97 13.20
C GLY A 74 -8.25 -4.96 11.75
N ASN A 75 -8.83 -4.15 10.84
CA ASN A 75 -8.25 -3.96 9.52
C ASN A 75 -7.23 -2.82 9.55
N VAL A 76 -6.19 -2.89 8.72
CA VAL A 76 -5.23 -1.80 8.57
C VAL A 76 -5.94 -0.56 8.02
N SER A 77 -6.05 0.50 8.80
CA SER A 77 -6.64 1.78 8.39
C SER A 77 -5.62 2.77 7.87
N GLN A 78 -4.35 2.63 8.29
CA GLN A 78 -3.28 3.49 7.82
C GLN A 78 -1.97 2.72 7.72
N LYS A 79 -1.17 3.04 6.69
CA LYS A 79 0.23 2.66 6.56
C LYS A 79 1.08 3.89 6.32
N GLU A 80 1.87 4.28 7.31
CA GLU A 80 2.86 5.35 7.18
C GLU A 80 4.19 4.77 6.70
N VAL A 81 4.82 5.42 5.72
CA VAL A 81 6.10 5.01 5.14
C VAL A 81 7.16 6.04 5.45
N LEU A 82 8.24 5.57 6.08
CA LEU A 82 9.39 6.39 6.43
C LEU A 82 10.64 5.84 5.71
N LYS A 83 11.55 6.74 5.36
CA LYS A 83 12.84 6.41 4.75
C LYS A 83 13.98 6.77 5.69
N TRP A 84 14.97 5.90 5.76
CA TRP A 84 16.17 6.16 6.53
C TRP A 84 16.98 7.30 5.90
N ASN A 85 17.34 8.30 6.71
CA ASN A 85 18.26 9.35 6.33
C ASN A 85 19.65 9.03 6.88
N GLU A 86 20.60 8.81 5.97
CA GLU A 86 21.98 8.42 6.32
C GLU A 86 22.76 9.57 7.01
N ILE A 87 22.35 10.81 6.81
CA ILE A 87 23.01 12.00 7.38
C ILE A 87 22.54 12.22 8.81
N THR A 88 21.22 12.33 8.98
CA THR A 88 20.58 12.63 10.29
C THR A 88 20.45 11.39 11.17
N LYS A 89 20.62 10.18 10.61
CA LYS A 89 20.50 8.88 11.30
C LYS A 89 19.12 8.68 11.94
N VAL A 90 18.06 9.17 11.28
CA VAL A 90 16.67 8.98 11.69
C VAL A 90 15.80 8.53 10.51
N PHE A 91 14.65 7.95 10.81
CA PHE A 91 13.61 7.67 9.82
C PHE A 91 12.76 8.93 9.60
N GLU A 92 12.70 9.41 8.36
CA GLU A 92 11.94 10.60 7.93
C GLU A 92 10.69 10.16 7.19
N LYS A 93 9.56 10.82 7.46
CA LYS A 93 8.29 10.55 6.80
C LYS A 93 8.37 10.81 5.31
N GLN A 94 7.77 9.93 4.50
CA GLN A 94 7.71 10.05 3.05
C GLN A 94 6.28 10.22 2.55
N TYR A 95 5.41 9.31 2.95
CA TYR A 95 4.00 9.32 2.58
C TYR A 95 3.17 8.45 3.51
N CYS A 96 1.87 8.58 3.39
CA CYS A 96 0.89 7.79 4.10
C CYS A 96 -0.13 7.21 3.11
N LEU A 97 -0.57 5.98 3.37
CA LEU A 97 -1.70 5.33 2.73
C LEU A 97 -2.82 5.23 3.75
N ASN A 98 -3.95 5.92 3.51
CA ASN A 98 -5.17 5.78 4.31
C ASN A 98 -6.10 4.80 3.61
N ILE A 99 -6.60 3.81 4.33
CA ILE A 99 -7.38 2.71 3.80
C ILE A 99 -8.76 2.72 4.43
N THR A 100 -9.78 2.77 3.61
CA THR A 100 -11.18 2.75 4.05
C THR A 100 -11.88 1.54 3.46
N TYR A 101 -12.64 0.85 4.30
CA TYR A 101 -13.39 -0.34 3.92
C TYR A 101 -14.89 -0.09 4.08
N ASN A 102 -15.65 -0.32 3.03
CA ASN A 102 -17.09 -0.41 3.12
C ASN A 102 -17.60 -1.76 2.57
N ALA A 103 -18.93 -1.91 2.43
CA ALA A 103 -19.53 -3.20 2.10
C ALA A 103 -19.12 -3.73 0.72
N GLN A 104 -18.90 -2.83 -0.26
CA GLN A 104 -18.70 -3.17 -1.66
C GLN A 104 -17.37 -2.68 -2.21
N GLU A 105 -16.65 -1.83 -1.46
CA GLU A 105 -15.40 -1.27 -1.94
C GLU A 105 -14.34 -1.16 -0.85
N THR A 106 -13.10 -1.13 -1.27
CA THR A 106 -11.94 -0.72 -0.47
C THR A 106 -11.27 0.42 -1.19
N SER A 107 -11.07 1.55 -0.53
CA SER A 107 -10.33 2.67 -1.08
C SER A 107 -9.00 2.86 -0.37
N ILE A 108 -7.97 3.22 -1.13
CA ILE A 108 -6.62 3.52 -0.65
C ILE A 108 -6.28 4.92 -1.13
N GLU A 109 -6.10 5.85 -0.20
CA GLU A 109 -5.70 7.22 -0.50
C GLU A 109 -4.23 7.42 -0.13
N TYR A 110 -3.42 7.83 -1.10
CA TYR A 110 -2.03 8.22 -0.94
C TYR A 110 -1.93 9.72 -0.65
N THR A 111 -1.09 10.09 0.32
CA THR A 111 -0.73 11.48 0.63
C THR A 111 0.77 11.58 0.89
N ALA A 112 1.46 12.48 0.17
CA ALA A 112 2.89 12.71 0.36
C ALA A 112 3.15 13.55 1.62
N TRP A 113 4.28 13.32 2.29
CA TRP A 113 4.76 14.19 3.36
C TRP A 113 5.43 15.44 2.77
N ASP A 114 5.09 16.61 3.29
CA ASP A 114 5.74 17.87 2.95
C ASP A 114 6.63 18.34 4.11
N ASN A 115 7.93 18.26 3.90
CA ASN A 115 8.93 18.69 4.89
C ASN A 115 8.88 20.19 5.20
N LYS A 116 8.34 21.03 4.29
CA LYS A 116 8.28 22.48 4.50
C LYS A 116 7.18 22.84 5.47
N THR A 117 6.03 22.18 5.36
CA THR A 117 4.87 22.44 6.21
C THR A 117 4.86 21.56 7.45
N GLY A 118 5.64 20.45 7.47
CA GLY A 118 5.62 19.46 8.54
C GLY A 118 4.30 18.68 8.61
N ALA A 119 3.61 18.53 7.49
CA ALA A 119 2.30 17.87 7.39
C ALA A 119 2.18 17.03 6.12
N TYR A 120 1.17 16.16 6.06
CA TYR A 120 0.81 15.49 4.81
C TYR A 120 0.18 16.49 3.84
N SER A 121 0.69 16.49 2.60
CA SER A 121 0.34 17.48 1.57
C SER A 121 -1.03 17.18 0.94
N ASP A 122 -1.53 18.19 0.18
CA ASP A 122 -2.71 18.00 -0.68
C ASP A 122 -2.40 17.24 -1.98
N SER A 123 -1.16 16.80 -2.20
CA SER A 123 -0.83 15.92 -3.32
C SER A 123 -1.34 14.53 -3.01
N ARG A 124 -2.51 14.20 -3.58
CA ARG A 124 -3.25 12.98 -3.28
C ARG A 124 -3.52 12.19 -4.54
N ALA A 125 -3.47 10.87 -4.41
CA ALA A 125 -3.98 9.92 -5.38
C ALA A 125 -4.85 8.90 -4.65
N LYS A 126 -5.86 8.36 -5.31
CA LYS A 126 -6.76 7.37 -4.72
C LYS A 126 -6.96 6.20 -5.64
N ALA A 127 -6.88 5.00 -5.10
CA ALA A 127 -7.28 3.76 -5.75
C ALA A 127 -8.53 3.21 -5.07
N VAL A 128 -9.50 2.75 -5.86
CA VAL A 128 -10.74 2.13 -5.37
C VAL A 128 -10.88 0.76 -6.00
N TYR A 129 -11.12 -0.24 -5.17
CA TYR A 129 -11.40 -1.63 -5.56
C TYR A 129 -12.86 -1.92 -5.23
N GLN A 130 -13.72 -2.05 -6.25
CA GLN A 130 -15.14 -2.32 -6.10
C GLN A 130 -15.45 -3.75 -6.50
N THR A 131 -16.16 -4.50 -5.65
CA THR A 131 -16.63 -5.83 -6.02
C THR A 131 -17.66 -5.74 -7.12
N THR A 132 -17.55 -6.53 -8.18
CA THR A 132 -18.59 -6.61 -9.22
C THR A 132 -19.88 -7.21 -8.66
N ASN A 133 -21.03 -6.80 -9.19
CA ASN A 133 -22.35 -7.28 -8.74
C ASN A 133 -22.49 -8.81 -8.83
N ALA A 134 -21.81 -9.45 -9.75
CA ALA A 134 -21.81 -10.91 -9.90
C ALA A 134 -20.83 -11.63 -8.95
N GLY A 135 -20.01 -10.90 -8.19
CA GLY A 135 -18.96 -11.48 -7.32
C GLY A 135 -17.86 -12.22 -8.08
N GLN A 136 -17.79 -12.04 -9.41
CA GLN A 136 -16.85 -12.73 -10.31
C GLN A 136 -15.58 -11.91 -10.59
N GLY A 137 -15.37 -10.82 -9.86
CA GLY A 137 -14.22 -9.95 -10.05
C GLY A 137 -14.33 -8.66 -9.26
N PHE A 138 -13.48 -7.71 -9.60
CA PHE A 138 -13.53 -6.36 -9.08
C PHE A 138 -13.17 -5.33 -10.15
N ASN A 139 -13.71 -4.12 -10.00
CA ASN A 139 -13.28 -2.96 -10.76
C ASN A 139 -12.20 -2.23 -9.97
N TYR A 140 -11.12 -1.90 -10.65
CA TYR A 140 -10.07 -1.01 -10.17
C TYR A 140 -10.28 0.36 -10.78
N LEU A 141 -10.40 1.39 -9.93
CA LEU A 141 -10.50 2.78 -10.35
C LEU A 141 -9.37 3.57 -9.70
N SER A 142 -8.67 4.38 -10.47
CA SER A 142 -7.70 5.32 -9.93
C SER A 142 -8.15 6.75 -10.16
N TYR A 143 -7.89 7.60 -9.16
CA TYR A 143 -8.27 9.01 -9.17
C TYR A 143 -7.08 9.87 -8.82
N GLU A 144 -7.05 11.07 -9.40
CA GLU A 144 -6.12 12.14 -9.07
C GLU A 144 -6.89 13.31 -8.45
N TRP A 145 -6.28 13.95 -7.46
CA TRP A 145 -6.87 15.10 -6.79
C TRP A 145 -6.69 16.37 -7.62
N ASN A 146 -7.79 17.01 -8.00
CA ASN A 146 -7.80 18.30 -8.64
C ASN A 146 -7.96 19.42 -7.60
N LYS A 147 -6.86 20.09 -7.29
CA LYS A 147 -6.85 21.18 -6.28
C LYS A 147 -7.73 22.38 -6.66
N LYS A 148 -7.88 22.67 -7.97
CA LYS A 148 -8.65 23.83 -8.43
C LYS A 148 -10.15 23.63 -8.24
N GLU A 149 -10.60 22.40 -8.48
CA GLU A 149 -12.01 22.03 -8.41
C GLU A 149 -12.38 21.41 -7.06
N ASN A 150 -11.39 21.17 -6.18
CA ASN A 150 -11.53 20.49 -4.91
C ASN A 150 -12.30 19.15 -5.05
N ASN A 151 -11.93 18.36 -6.06
CA ASN A 151 -12.62 17.13 -6.44
C ASN A 151 -11.65 16.06 -6.93
N TRP A 152 -12.11 14.80 -6.94
CA TRP A 152 -11.41 13.66 -7.51
C TRP A 152 -11.75 13.47 -8.97
N ASN A 153 -10.73 13.45 -9.85
CA ASN A 153 -10.88 13.12 -11.27
C ASN A 153 -10.51 11.66 -11.51
N LEU A 154 -11.40 10.90 -12.13
CA LEU A 154 -11.12 9.53 -12.55
C LEU A 154 -10.00 9.54 -13.60
N ALA A 155 -8.90 8.86 -13.30
CA ALA A 155 -7.74 8.77 -14.20
C ALA A 155 -7.74 7.45 -15.00
N LYS A 156 -8.10 6.33 -14.36
CA LYS A 156 -8.16 5.00 -15.01
C LYS A 156 -9.24 4.14 -14.39
N GLU A 157 -9.80 3.25 -15.22
CA GLU A 157 -10.73 2.20 -14.82
C GLU A 157 -10.36 0.89 -15.50
N HIS A 158 -10.32 -0.20 -14.74
CA HIS A 158 -10.07 -1.56 -15.25
C HIS A 158 -11.01 -2.54 -14.55
N ALA A 159 -11.69 -3.38 -15.34
CA ALA A 159 -12.41 -4.53 -14.78
C ALA A 159 -11.47 -5.73 -14.72
N ILE A 160 -11.38 -6.36 -13.57
CA ILE A 160 -10.59 -7.58 -13.33
C ILE A 160 -11.56 -8.69 -12.97
N LEU A 161 -11.69 -9.68 -13.85
CA LEU A 161 -12.57 -10.84 -13.65
C LEU A 161 -11.76 -12.00 -13.10
N TYR A 162 -12.35 -12.75 -12.14
CA TYR A 162 -11.81 -14.02 -11.71
C TYR A 162 -12.20 -15.07 -12.76
N GLY A 163 -11.30 -15.40 -13.69
CA GLY A 163 -11.49 -16.52 -14.60
C GLY A 163 -10.89 -17.79 -14.00
N ASP A 164 -11.45 -18.96 -14.32
CA ASP A 164 -10.88 -20.25 -13.94
C ASP A 164 -9.47 -20.49 -14.51
N ASN A 165 -8.98 -19.62 -15.38
CA ASN A 165 -7.68 -19.66 -16.05
C ASN A 165 -7.00 -18.27 -16.16
N ALA A 166 -7.21 -17.35 -15.24
CA ALA A 166 -6.63 -15.98 -15.31
C ALA A 166 -5.16 -15.89 -14.85
N LEU A 167 -4.40 -16.96 -14.99
CA LEU A 167 -2.95 -16.92 -15.02
C LEU A 167 -2.54 -17.15 -16.47
N MET A 168 -2.08 -16.15 -17.16
CA MET A 168 -1.55 -16.12 -18.53
C MET A 168 -2.38 -15.32 -19.53
N ALA A 169 -2.29 -14.03 -19.45
CA ALA A 169 -2.38 -13.19 -20.64
C ALA A 169 -1.35 -12.07 -20.53
N ASP A 170 -0.08 -12.46 -20.57
CA ASP A 170 0.97 -11.63 -21.13
C ASP A 170 0.92 -11.79 -22.65
N LYS A 171 0.62 -10.74 -23.33
CA LYS A 171 1.06 -10.46 -24.70
C LYS A 171 1.42 -9.02 -24.83
#